data_18c066b6fd131d574e7c9bd7424f18b6
#
_entry.id   18c066b6fd131d574e7c9bd7424f18b6
#
_cell.length_a   1.000
_cell.length_b   1.000
_cell.length_c   1.000
_cell.angle_alpha   90.00
_cell.angle_beta   90.00
_cell.angle_gamma   90.00
#
_symmetry.space_group_name_H-M   'P 1'
#
loop_
_entity.id
_entity.type
_entity.pdbx_description
1 polymer ?
#
loop_
_entity_poly.entity_id
_entity_poly.type
_entity_poly.pdbx_seq_one_letter_code
_entity_poly.pdbx_strand_id
1 'polypeptide(L)'
;LTRAIEEVRPRVVVEVGVWKGASVVTMAKAMQRLGLDGAIIAIDTWLGSAEHYKEKFIADMDFEFGRPRLYRKFLANICHEGLTDFVVPLPLDSINAYELLKMRGVRPDVLHIDAGHDYASVMADLKAWWPQLTPGGVLIGDDYFKAGFVQGLIGKEKWPEVRQAFDEF
;
A
#
# COMPACT_ATOMS: atom_id res chain seq x y z
N LEU A 1 0.77 -11.22 -0.63
CA LEU A 1 -0.42 -10.57 -0.07
C LEU A 1 -1.49 -11.59 0.32
N THR A 2 -2.03 -12.39 -0.61
CA THR A 2 -3.09 -13.39 -0.35
C THR A 2 -2.75 -14.31 0.82
N ARG A 3 -1.53 -14.87 0.83
CA ARG A 3 -1.07 -15.76 1.90
C ARG A 3 -1.09 -15.07 3.29
N ALA A 4 -0.69 -13.81 3.38
CA ALA A 4 -0.75 -13.05 4.64
C ALA A 4 -2.18 -12.92 5.15
N ILE A 5 -3.15 -12.63 4.25
CA ILE A 5 -4.58 -12.58 4.62
C ILE A 5 -5.09 -13.95 5.08
N GLU A 6 -4.68 -15.04 4.42
CA GLU A 6 -5.07 -16.42 4.78
C GLU A 6 -4.52 -16.83 6.15
N GLU A 7 -3.27 -16.52 6.44
CA GLU A 7 -2.60 -16.89 7.70
C GLU A 7 -3.03 -16.02 8.88
N VAL A 8 -3.10 -14.69 8.70
CA VAL A 8 -3.42 -13.73 9.77
C VAL A 8 -4.93 -13.64 10.03
N ARG A 9 -5.77 -13.81 9.00
CA ARG A 9 -7.24 -13.61 9.05
C ARG A 9 -7.60 -12.24 9.67
N PRO A 10 -7.10 -11.13 9.10
CA PRO A 10 -7.14 -9.82 9.74
C PRO A 10 -8.56 -9.25 9.84
N ARG A 11 -8.78 -8.41 10.86
CA ARG A 11 -9.93 -7.51 10.95
C ARG A 11 -9.60 -6.16 10.35
N VAL A 12 -8.36 -5.70 10.49
CA VAL A 12 -7.89 -4.43 9.94
C VAL A 12 -6.63 -4.66 9.13
N VAL A 13 -6.70 -4.30 7.86
CA VAL A 13 -5.55 -4.19 6.98
C VAL A 13 -5.31 -2.70 6.71
N VAL A 14 -4.07 -2.26 6.76
CA VAL A 14 -3.66 -0.93 6.28
C VAL A 14 -2.72 -1.10 5.11
N GLU A 15 -3.00 -0.39 4.04
CA GLU A 15 -2.07 -0.25 2.91
C GLU A 15 -1.69 1.21 2.73
N VAL A 16 -0.39 1.48 2.68
CA VAL A 16 0.22 2.79 2.46
C VAL A 16 0.85 2.81 1.08
N GLY A 17 0.31 3.67 0.20
CA GLY A 17 0.64 3.65 -1.23
C GLY A 17 -0.24 2.66 -1.99
N VAL A 18 -1.30 3.16 -2.60
CA VAL A 18 -2.37 2.32 -3.16
C VAL A 18 -2.44 2.41 -4.68
N TRP A 19 -2.04 3.55 -5.24
CA TRP A 19 -2.12 3.80 -6.67
C TRP A 19 -3.53 3.53 -7.23
N LYS A 20 -3.68 2.56 -8.13
CA LYS A 20 -4.96 2.16 -8.74
C LYS A 20 -5.66 1.01 -7.98
N GLY A 21 -5.07 0.49 -6.90
CA GLY A 21 -5.67 -0.47 -5.98
C GLY A 21 -5.51 -1.96 -6.33
N ALA A 22 -4.52 -2.34 -7.11
CA ALA A 22 -4.33 -3.75 -7.49
C ALA A 22 -4.08 -4.68 -6.28
N SER A 23 -3.24 -4.25 -5.37
CA SER A 23 -2.92 -4.92 -4.11
C SER A 23 -4.13 -4.94 -3.16
N VAL A 24 -4.83 -3.81 -3.01
CA VAL A 24 -6.10 -3.71 -2.25
C VAL A 24 -7.12 -4.72 -2.77
N VAL A 25 -7.34 -4.77 -4.09
CA VAL A 25 -8.26 -5.73 -4.73
C VAL A 25 -7.85 -7.16 -4.42
N THR A 26 -6.55 -7.48 -4.50
CA THR A 26 -6.03 -8.81 -4.20
C THR A 26 -6.31 -9.21 -2.75
N MET A 27 -6.06 -8.33 -1.79
CA MET A 27 -6.31 -8.58 -0.37
C MET A 27 -7.80 -8.64 -0.06
N ALA A 28 -8.61 -7.72 -0.59
CA ALA A 28 -10.05 -7.69 -0.37
C ALA A 28 -10.75 -8.94 -0.93
N LYS A 29 -10.36 -9.41 -2.12
CA LYS A 29 -10.85 -10.69 -2.66
C LYS A 29 -10.48 -11.88 -1.78
N ALA A 30 -9.30 -11.87 -1.18
CA ALA A 30 -8.92 -12.91 -0.22
C ALA A 30 -9.80 -12.85 1.04
N MET A 31 -10.05 -11.67 1.59
CA MET A 31 -10.95 -11.48 2.73
C MET A 31 -12.37 -11.93 2.42
N GLN A 32 -12.92 -11.53 1.27
CA GLN A 32 -14.26 -11.91 0.80
C GLN A 32 -14.38 -13.43 0.65
N ARG A 33 -13.41 -14.08 -0.01
CA ARG A 33 -13.39 -15.54 -0.19
C ARG A 33 -13.36 -16.32 1.13
N LEU A 34 -12.70 -15.75 2.14
CA LEU A 34 -12.58 -16.34 3.48
C LEU A 34 -13.75 -15.98 4.41
N GLY A 35 -14.70 -15.17 3.95
CA GLY A 35 -15.83 -14.68 4.76
C GLY A 35 -15.38 -13.87 5.99
N LEU A 36 -14.31 -13.10 5.87
CA LEU A 36 -13.81 -12.28 6.97
C LEU A 36 -14.66 -11.03 7.17
N ASP A 37 -14.93 -10.72 8.43
CA ASP A 37 -15.55 -9.46 8.85
C ASP A 37 -14.42 -8.47 9.22
N GLY A 38 -13.97 -7.71 8.22
CA GLY A 38 -12.86 -6.78 8.37
C GLY A 38 -12.80 -5.77 7.24
N ALA A 39 -11.89 -4.81 7.35
CA ALA A 39 -11.71 -3.74 6.38
C ALA A 39 -10.25 -3.50 6.01
N ILE A 40 -10.04 -3.01 4.80
CA ILE A 40 -8.76 -2.51 4.29
C ILE A 40 -8.83 -0.98 4.24
N ILE A 41 -8.00 -0.32 5.03
CA ILE A 41 -7.83 1.13 4.97
C ILE A 41 -6.76 1.42 3.91
N ALA A 42 -7.22 1.98 2.80
CA ALA A 42 -6.40 2.28 1.63
C ALA A 42 -5.91 3.73 1.70
N ILE A 43 -4.64 3.94 2.01
CA ILE A 43 -4.03 5.25 2.25
C ILE A 43 -3.20 5.65 1.04
N ASP A 44 -3.58 6.75 0.41
CA ASP A 44 -2.82 7.37 -0.67
C ASP A 44 -3.29 8.83 -0.81
N THR A 45 -2.44 9.71 -1.25
CA THR A 45 -2.85 11.06 -1.65
C THR A 45 -3.57 11.08 -3.00
N TRP A 46 -3.31 10.05 -3.83
CA TRP A 46 -3.67 9.96 -5.24
C TRP A 46 -3.22 11.17 -6.08
N LEU A 47 -2.20 11.86 -5.59
CA LEU A 47 -1.53 12.94 -6.32
C LEU A 47 -0.32 12.45 -7.12
N GLY A 48 0.12 11.22 -6.83
CA GLY A 48 1.33 10.64 -7.39
C GLY A 48 2.61 11.14 -6.71
N SER A 49 3.69 10.40 -6.91
CA SER A 49 5.06 10.80 -6.54
C SER A 49 5.81 11.39 -7.74
N ALA A 50 6.98 11.98 -7.51
CA ALA A 50 7.79 12.61 -8.56
C ALA A 50 8.07 11.68 -9.76
N GLU A 51 8.18 10.38 -9.53
CA GLU A 51 8.40 9.39 -10.59
C GLU A 51 7.20 9.23 -11.54
N HIS A 52 5.98 9.45 -11.05
CA HIS A 52 4.76 9.34 -11.82
C HIS A 52 4.57 10.50 -12.81
N TYR A 53 5.31 11.60 -12.62
CA TYR A 53 5.33 12.74 -13.55
C TYR A 53 6.32 12.55 -14.72
N LYS A 54 6.98 11.38 -14.82
CA LYS A 54 7.78 11.01 -15.98
C LYS A 54 6.89 10.52 -17.13
N GLU A 55 7.35 10.69 -18.38
CA GLU A 55 6.57 10.43 -19.61
C GLU A 55 5.82 9.10 -19.60
N LYS A 56 6.43 8.02 -19.15
CA LYS A 56 5.83 6.69 -19.17
C LYS A 56 4.60 6.52 -18.25
N PHE A 57 4.47 7.36 -17.23
CA PHE A 57 3.37 7.29 -16.25
C PHE A 57 2.37 8.43 -16.40
N ILE A 58 2.73 9.51 -17.12
CA ILE A 58 1.90 10.72 -17.20
C ILE A 58 0.51 10.43 -17.76
N ALA A 59 0.39 9.52 -18.72
CA ALA A 59 -0.90 9.11 -19.28
C ALA A 59 -1.79 8.38 -18.25
N ASP A 60 -1.16 7.66 -17.31
CA ASP A 60 -1.87 6.99 -16.23
C ASP A 60 -2.44 7.96 -15.20
N MET A 61 -1.79 9.11 -15.02
CA MET A 61 -2.25 10.15 -14.10
C MET A 61 -3.59 10.76 -14.56
N ASP A 62 -3.82 10.88 -15.89
CA ASP A 62 -5.09 11.30 -16.47
C ASP A 62 -5.61 12.60 -15.83
N PHE A 63 -4.91 13.71 -16.07
CA PHE A 63 -5.16 14.99 -15.42
C PHE A 63 -6.48 15.64 -15.83
N GLU A 64 -7.22 16.13 -14.84
CA GLU A 64 -8.39 16.98 -15.02
C GLU A 64 -8.25 18.23 -14.13
N PHE A 65 -8.32 19.42 -14.73
CA PHE A 65 -8.12 20.70 -14.02
C PHE A 65 -6.85 20.73 -13.15
N GLY A 66 -5.75 20.17 -13.68
CA GLY A 66 -4.46 20.14 -13.00
C GLY A 66 -4.34 19.09 -11.88
N ARG A 67 -5.35 18.25 -11.68
CA ARG A 67 -5.32 17.15 -10.68
C ARG A 67 -5.36 15.78 -11.36
N PRO A 68 -4.57 14.81 -10.87
CA PRO A 68 -4.68 13.43 -11.33
C PRO A 68 -6.07 12.86 -11.04
N ARG A 69 -6.61 12.04 -11.96
CA ARG A 69 -7.85 11.30 -11.72
C ARG A 69 -7.61 9.91 -11.09
N LEU A 70 -6.45 9.69 -10.49
CA LEU A 70 -6.08 8.41 -9.87
C LEU A 70 -7.09 7.95 -8.83
N TYR A 71 -7.55 8.85 -7.96
CA TYR A 71 -8.56 8.51 -6.96
C TYR A 71 -9.85 7.97 -7.59
N ARG A 72 -10.32 8.60 -8.67
CA ARG A 72 -11.51 8.11 -9.41
C ARG A 72 -11.25 6.74 -10.04
N LYS A 73 -10.05 6.51 -10.58
CA LYS A 73 -9.67 5.20 -11.15
C LYS A 73 -9.63 4.13 -10.08
N PHE A 74 -9.04 4.44 -8.92
CA PHE A 74 -9.05 3.55 -7.77
C PHE A 74 -10.49 3.19 -7.35
N LEU A 75 -11.35 4.18 -7.12
CA LEU A 75 -12.76 3.94 -6.75
C LEU A 75 -13.50 3.13 -7.81
N ALA A 76 -13.30 3.43 -9.10
CA ALA A 76 -13.92 2.69 -10.19
C ALA A 76 -13.50 1.21 -10.16
N ASN A 77 -12.22 0.91 -9.89
CA ASN A 77 -11.74 -0.46 -9.77
C ASN A 77 -12.38 -1.19 -8.58
N ILE A 78 -12.45 -0.53 -7.41
CA ILE A 78 -13.08 -1.12 -6.21
C ILE A 78 -14.57 -1.41 -6.45
N CYS A 79 -15.29 -0.46 -7.05
CA CYS A 79 -16.71 -0.64 -7.40
C CYS A 79 -16.90 -1.75 -8.44
N HIS A 80 -16.06 -1.78 -9.51
CA HIS A 80 -16.14 -2.79 -10.56
C HIS A 80 -15.96 -4.21 -10.00
N GLU A 81 -15.08 -4.37 -9.03
CA GLU A 81 -14.79 -5.66 -8.38
C GLU A 81 -15.79 -6.04 -7.27
N GLY A 82 -16.76 -5.14 -6.95
CA GLY A 82 -17.76 -5.38 -5.90
C GLY A 82 -17.17 -5.44 -4.50
N LEU A 83 -16.14 -4.63 -4.21
CA LEU A 83 -15.37 -4.69 -2.96
C LEU A 83 -15.59 -3.47 -2.04
N THR A 84 -16.64 -2.70 -2.27
CA THR A 84 -16.94 -1.47 -1.49
C THR A 84 -17.13 -1.72 -0.01
N ASP A 85 -17.62 -2.89 0.37
CA ASP A 85 -17.87 -3.25 1.78
C ASP A 85 -16.58 -3.59 2.54
N PHE A 86 -15.47 -3.84 1.81
CA PHE A 86 -14.17 -4.18 2.39
C PHE A 86 -13.18 -3.03 2.40
N VAL A 87 -13.40 -1.97 1.62
CA VAL A 87 -12.36 -0.96 1.35
C VAL A 87 -12.78 0.41 1.83
N VAL A 88 -11.98 1.00 2.70
CA VAL A 88 -12.13 2.36 3.23
C VAL A 88 -11.00 3.23 2.66
N PRO A 89 -11.28 4.08 1.65
CA PRO A 89 -10.29 5.02 1.14
C PRO A 89 -9.97 6.11 2.17
N LEU A 90 -8.69 6.38 2.37
CA LEU A 90 -8.22 7.47 3.22
C LEU A 90 -7.27 8.38 2.43
N PRO A 91 -7.77 9.49 1.82
CA PRO A 91 -7.00 10.37 0.96
C PRO A 91 -6.08 11.31 1.74
N LEU A 92 -5.07 10.72 2.37
CA LEU A 92 -4.04 11.40 3.15
C LEU A 92 -2.65 10.86 2.78
N ASP A 93 -1.62 11.62 3.10
CA ASP A 93 -0.27 11.08 3.13
C ASP A 93 -0.09 10.12 4.32
N SER A 94 0.96 9.31 4.24
CA SER A 94 1.25 8.26 5.21
C SER A 94 1.28 8.75 6.66
N ILE A 95 1.96 9.86 6.92
CA ILE A 95 2.18 10.34 8.31
C ILE A 95 0.90 10.95 8.90
N ASN A 96 0.16 11.75 8.13
CA ASN A 96 -1.13 12.28 8.59
C ASN A 96 -2.16 11.16 8.79
N ALA A 97 -2.16 10.15 7.92
CA ALA A 97 -3.01 8.96 8.09
C ALA A 97 -2.64 8.17 9.35
N TYR A 98 -1.34 7.96 9.59
CA TYR A 98 -0.83 7.34 10.81
C TYR A 98 -1.34 8.06 12.07
N GLU A 99 -1.16 9.39 12.15
CA GLU A 99 -1.60 10.17 13.30
C GLU A 99 -3.12 10.07 13.51
N LEU A 100 -3.91 10.14 12.42
CA LEU A 100 -5.35 9.98 12.49
C LEU A 100 -5.76 8.61 13.05
N LEU A 101 -5.20 7.53 12.51
CA LEU A 101 -5.55 6.16 12.93
C LEU A 101 -5.10 5.89 14.37
N LYS A 102 -3.93 6.39 14.76
CA LYS A 102 -3.43 6.35 16.13
C LYS A 102 -4.38 7.06 17.12
N MET A 103 -4.83 8.27 16.78
CA MET A 103 -5.80 9.01 17.59
C MET A 103 -7.13 8.26 17.73
N ARG A 104 -7.53 7.49 16.74
CA ARG A 104 -8.75 6.66 16.73
C ARG A 104 -8.57 5.29 17.37
N GLY A 105 -7.38 4.94 17.81
CA GLY A 105 -7.05 3.63 18.37
C GLY A 105 -7.13 2.49 17.36
N VAL A 106 -7.06 2.79 16.06
CA VAL A 106 -7.10 1.79 14.99
C VAL A 106 -5.70 1.23 14.78
N ARG A 107 -5.58 -0.10 14.90
CA ARG A 107 -4.31 -0.82 14.74
C ARG A 107 -4.46 -1.89 13.66
N PRO A 108 -3.53 -1.97 12.68
CA PRO A 108 -3.57 -3.01 11.66
C PRO A 108 -3.10 -4.38 12.18
N ASP A 109 -3.74 -5.43 11.70
CA ASP A 109 -3.28 -6.82 11.83
C ASP A 109 -2.33 -7.18 10.67
N VAL A 110 -2.56 -6.55 9.51
CA VAL A 110 -1.68 -6.62 8.35
C VAL A 110 -1.40 -5.19 7.88
N LEU A 111 -0.12 -4.87 7.72
CA LEU A 111 0.35 -3.60 7.20
C LEU A 111 1.13 -3.85 5.91
N HIS A 112 0.72 -3.22 4.82
CA HIS A 112 1.42 -3.23 3.54
C HIS A 112 1.96 -1.84 3.22
N ILE A 113 3.26 -1.72 2.99
CA ILE A 113 3.92 -0.46 2.65
C ILE A 113 4.43 -0.55 1.21
N ASP A 114 3.86 0.27 0.33
CA ASP A 114 4.19 0.39 -1.10
C ASP A 114 4.05 1.86 -1.54
N ALA A 115 4.71 2.79 -0.83
CA ALA A 115 4.55 4.22 -1.05
C ALA A 115 5.78 4.87 -1.70
N GLY A 116 6.62 5.53 -0.92
CA GLY A 116 7.86 6.13 -1.42
C GLY A 116 8.96 5.09 -1.63
N HIS A 117 9.85 5.32 -2.59
CA HIS A 117 10.94 4.40 -2.91
C HIS A 117 12.32 4.96 -2.54
N ASP A 118 12.38 6.17 -1.97
CA ASP A 118 13.60 6.72 -1.39
C ASP A 118 13.76 6.27 0.07
N TYR A 119 15.02 6.15 0.51
CA TYR A 119 15.37 5.68 1.86
C TYR A 119 14.64 6.43 2.98
N ALA A 120 14.57 7.77 2.88
CA ALA A 120 14.01 8.60 3.93
C ALA A 120 12.49 8.37 4.09
N SER A 121 11.78 8.28 2.98
CA SER A 121 10.33 8.00 2.95
C SER A 121 10.03 6.61 3.52
N VAL A 122 10.72 5.57 3.06
CA VAL A 122 10.53 4.20 3.55
C VAL A 122 10.83 4.10 5.04
N MET A 123 11.95 4.68 5.49
CA MET A 123 12.32 4.68 6.91
C MET A 123 11.32 5.46 7.78
N ALA A 124 10.75 6.55 7.28
CA ALA A 124 9.71 7.29 7.99
C ALA A 124 8.44 6.45 8.16
N ASP A 125 8.01 5.77 7.10
CA ASP A 125 6.85 4.88 7.15
C ASP A 125 7.08 3.72 8.12
N LEU A 126 8.21 3.04 8.03
CA LEU A 126 8.56 1.94 8.94
C LEU A 126 8.53 2.39 10.41
N LYS A 127 9.18 3.51 10.74
CA LYS A 127 9.24 4.04 12.12
C LYS A 127 7.87 4.48 12.65
N ALA A 128 7.01 5.03 11.80
CA ALA A 128 5.67 5.43 12.19
C ALA A 128 4.77 4.21 12.38
N TRP A 129 4.69 3.34 11.39
CA TRP A 129 3.67 2.30 11.33
C TRP A 129 4.00 1.03 12.11
N TRP A 130 5.29 0.65 12.24
CA TRP A 130 5.68 -0.55 12.98
C TRP A 130 5.12 -0.61 14.41
N PRO A 131 5.20 0.49 15.23
CA PRO A 131 4.63 0.47 16.58
C PRO A 131 3.11 0.38 16.62
N GLN A 132 2.42 0.65 15.50
CA GLN A 132 0.96 0.55 15.40
C GLN A 132 0.47 -0.86 15.08
N LEU A 133 1.32 -1.72 14.56
CA LEU A 133 0.96 -3.09 14.26
C LEU A 133 0.46 -3.81 15.51
N THR A 134 -0.59 -4.62 15.40
CA THR A 134 -1.06 -5.44 16.52
C THR A 134 0.00 -6.48 16.89
N PRO A 135 0.10 -6.90 18.15
CA PRO A 135 0.99 -8.00 18.52
C PRO A 135 0.67 -9.26 17.70
N GLY A 136 1.66 -9.81 17.01
CA GLY A 136 1.49 -10.94 16.10
C GLY A 136 1.02 -10.57 14.70
N GLY A 137 0.83 -9.28 14.42
CA GLY A 137 0.52 -8.79 13.09
C GLY A 137 1.70 -8.91 12.11
N VAL A 138 1.42 -8.72 10.84
CA VAL A 138 2.40 -8.90 9.75
C VAL A 138 2.62 -7.58 9.01
N LEU A 139 3.89 -7.17 8.87
CA LEU A 139 4.33 -6.09 7.99
C LEU A 139 4.84 -6.70 6.67
N ILE A 140 4.40 -6.12 5.57
CA ILE A 140 4.81 -6.46 4.22
C ILE A 140 5.35 -5.19 3.56
N GLY A 141 6.55 -5.26 3.00
CA GLY A 141 7.11 -4.23 2.13
C GLY A 141 7.07 -4.67 0.69
N ASP A 142 6.66 -3.79 -0.22
CA ASP A 142 6.81 -4.04 -1.65
C ASP A 142 8.18 -3.56 -2.14
N ASP A 143 8.52 -3.89 -3.39
CA ASP A 143 9.77 -3.51 -4.06
C ASP A 143 11.09 -3.91 -3.33
N TYR A 144 11.03 -4.80 -2.34
CA TYR A 144 12.21 -5.38 -1.68
C TYR A 144 12.83 -6.47 -2.57
N PHE A 145 13.61 -6.08 -3.58
CA PHE A 145 14.28 -7.02 -4.49
C PHE A 145 15.79 -7.05 -4.26
N LYS A 146 16.31 -8.26 -4.06
CA LYS A 146 17.75 -8.52 -4.08
C LYS A 146 18.18 -8.87 -5.50
N ALA A 147 19.13 -8.15 -6.05
CA ALA A 147 19.70 -8.47 -7.36
C ALA A 147 20.13 -9.95 -7.41
N GLY A 148 19.64 -10.71 -8.39
CA GLY A 148 19.99 -12.12 -8.59
C GLY A 148 18.97 -13.15 -8.12
N PHE A 149 17.84 -12.78 -7.54
CA PHE A 149 16.87 -13.76 -7.01
C PHE A 149 15.84 -14.26 -8.04
N VAL A 150 15.75 -13.64 -9.21
CA VAL A 150 14.89 -14.14 -10.30
C VAL A 150 15.74 -14.84 -11.34
N GLN A 151 15.65 -16.17 -11.38
CA GLN A 151 16.33 -17.02 -12.34
C GLN A 151 15.99 -16.59 -13.78
N GLY A 152 16.96 -15.98 -14.49
CA GLY A 152 16.83 -15.55 -15.88
C GLY A 152 16.59 -14.05 -16.14
N LEU A 153 16.35 -13.23 -15.13
CA LEU A 153 16.30 -11.77 -15.25
C LEU A 153 17.49 -11.16 -14.51
N ILE A 154 18.58 -10.90 -15.24
CA ILE A 154 19.65 -10.01 -14.78
C ILE A 154 19.09 -8.58 -14.86
N GLY A 155 18.21 -8.23 -13.91
CA GLY A 155 17.69 -6.88 -13.72
C GLY A 155 18.55 -6.13 -12.73
N LYS A 156 18.88 -4.87 -13.02
CA LYS A 156 19.36 -3.95 -12.00
C LYS A 156 18.28 -3.83 -10.94
N GLU A 157 18.66 -3.85 -9.67
CA GLU A 157 17.78 -3.52 -8.55
C GLU A 157 17.08 -2.18 -8.86
N LYS A 158 15.74 -2.21 -8.87
CA LYS A 158 14.96 -1.06 -9.30
C LYS A 158 14.94 0.02 -8.23
N TRP A 159 14.86 -0.40 -6.97
CA TRP A 159 14.71 0.46 -5.81
C TRP A 159 15.67 0.04 -4.67
N PRO A 160 17.00 0.28 -4.81
CA PRO A 160 17.99 -0.16 -3.81
C PRO A 160 17.79 0.47 -2.43
N GLU A 161 17.23 1.68 -2.38
CA GLU A 161 16.98 2.40 -1.14
C GLU A 161 15.85 1.77 -0.32
N VAL A 162 14.85 1.16 -0.97
CA VAL A 162 13.80 0.40 -0.28
C VAL A 162 14.43 -0.75 0.49
N ARG A 163 15.26 -1.56 -0.17
CA ARG A 163 15.96 -2.67 0.48
C ARG A 163 16.86 -2.19 1.61
N GLN A 164 17.64 -1.12 1.37
CA GLN A 164 18.52 -0.56 2.38
C GLN A 164 17.73 -0.16 3.64
N ALA A 165 16.60 0.53 3.49
CA ALA A 165 15.79 0.95 4.63
C ALA A 165 15.22 -0.24 5.42
N PHE A 166 14.76 -1.29 4.73
CA PHE A 166 14.28 -2.50 5.41
C PHE A 166 15.40 -3.29 6.09
N ASP A 167 16.60 -3.35 5.50
CA ASP A 167 17.75 -4.07 6.07
C ASP A 167 18.32 -3.36 7.31
N GLU A 168 18.19 -2.02 7.39
CA GLU A 168 18.67 -1.20 8.51
C GLU A 168 17.63 -1.00 9.62
N PHE A 169 16.34 -1.22 9.36
CA PHE A 169 15.24 -1.13 10.31
C PHE A 169 15.14 -2.36 11.19
#